data_39e4e66a88faff03da94be22938669e2
#
_entry.id   39e4e66a88faff03da94be22938669e2
#
_cell.length_a   1.000
_cell.length_b   1.000
_cell.length_c   1.000
_cell.angle_alpha   90.00
_cell.angle_beta   90.00
_cell.angle_gamma   90.00
#
_symmetry.space_group_name_H-M   'P 1'
#
loop_
_entity.id
_entity.type
_entity.pdbx_description
1 polymer ?
#
loop_
_entity_poly.entity_id
_entity_poly.type
_entity_poly.pdbx_seq_one_letter_code
_entity_poly.pdbx_strand_id
1 'polypeptide(L)'
;MLRGNIPAKVDEKGRLKIPAAFLEELKGYGDQFYVTSETGDSARIYPMKVWEEKEAKLSRLSSYNKTKQKFLTWTNYYGQAVEIDGQGRVLIPPVLREAALMKGDVDVNGHLTYLEVWNHARSLENLKKNQITDEDLKTLDELGI
;
A
#
# COMPACT_ATOMS: atom_id res chain seq x y z
N MET A 1 -1.88 -8.98 -12.61
CA MET A 1 -2.09 -7.70 -11.89
C MET A 1 -2.92 -7.91 -10.64
N LEU A 2 -2.61 -7.19 -9.58
CA LEU A 2 -3.33 -7.28 -8.31
C LEU A 2 -4.65 -6.52 -8.42
N ARG A 3 -5.76 -7.20 -8.16
CA ARG A 3 -7.12 -6.61 -8.26
C ARG A 3 -8.06 -7.23 -7.23
N GLY A 4 -9.08 -6.46 -6.87
CA GLY A 4 -10.11 -6.88 -5.95
C GLY A 4 -9.82 -6.51 -4.50
N ASN A 5 -10.77 -6.81 -3.63
CA ASN A 5 -10.69 -6.57 -2.19
C ASN A 5 -10.87 -7.90 -1.46
N ILE A 6 -9.90 -8.27 -0.63
CA ILE A 6 -9.96 -9.52 0.15
C ILE A 6 -9.79 -9.19 1.63
N PRO A 7 -10.72 -9.62 2.50
CA PRO A 7 -10.56 -9.46 3.95
C PRO A 7 -9.37 -10.23 4.48
N ALA A 8 -8.69 -9.67 5.47
CA ALA A 8 -7.56 -10.31 6.12
C ALA A 8 -7.47 -9.84 7.57
N LYS A 9 -6.46 -10.32 8.29
CA LYS A 9 -6.21 -9.93 9.69
C LYS A 9 -4.76 -9.57 9.92
N VAL A 10 -4.57 -8.57 10.77
CA VAL A 10 -3.27 -8.23 11.34
C VAL A 10 -3.23 -8.77 12.75
N ASP A 11 -2.22 -9.58 13.08
CA ASP A 11 -2.09 -10.19 14.40
C ASP A 11 -1.57 -9.19 15.44
N GLU A 12 -1.50 -9.62 16.71
CA GLU A 12 -1.07 -8.78 17.82
C GLU A 12 0.37 -8.29 17.68
N LYS A 13 1.19 -8.99 16.91
CA LYS A 13 2.57 -8.61 16.64
C LYS A 13 2.71 -7.69 15.41
N GLY A 14 1.59 -7.34 14.78
CA GLY A 14 1.56 -6.45 13.62
C GLY A 14 1.88 -7.13 12.30
N ARG A 15 1.70 -8.44 12.21
CA ARG A 15 1.93 -9.19 10.99
C ARG A 15 0.63 -9.37 10.23
N LEU A 16 0.65 -9.02 8.96
CA LEU A 16 -0.47 -9.20 8.05
C LEU A 16 -0.28 -10.49 7.26
N LYS A 17 -1.24 -11.39 7.35
CA LYS A 17 -1.30 -12.55 6.47
C LYS A 17 -1.78 -12.11 5.10
N ILE A 18 -0.91 -12.18 4.09
CA ILE A 18 -1.30 -11.83 2.71
C ILE A 18 -2.30 -12.87 2.20
N PRO A 19 -3.45 -12.45 1.65
CA PRO A 19 -4.40 -13.39 1.06
C PRO A 19 -3.77 -14.26 -0.03
N ALA A 20 -4.12 -15.54 -0.05
CA ALA A 20 -3.51 -16.52 -0.94
C ALA A 20 -3.55 -16.12 -2.43
N ALA A 21 -4.66 -15.51 -2.87
CA ALA A 21 -4.80 -15.06 -4.25
C ALA A 21 -3.76 -13.99 -4.62
N PHE A 22 -3.46 -13.08 -3.69
CA PHE A 22 -2.43 -12.05 -3.90
C PHE A 22 -1.02 -12.63 -3.77
N LEU A 23 -0.82 -13.58 -2.85
CA LEU A 23 0.47 -14.27 -2.72
C LEU A 23 0.90 -14.90 -4.05
N GLU A 24 -0.03 -15.55 -4.72
CA GLU A 24 0.24 -16.20 -6.01
C GLU A 24 0.74 -15.19 -7.04
N GLU A 25 0.06 -14.05 -7.15
CA GLU A 25 0.47 -12.96 -8.05
C GLU A 25 1.81 -12.34 -7.65
N LEU A 26 2.10 -12.28 -6.34
CA LEU A 26 3.32 -11.63 -5.83
C LEU A 26 4.58 -12.49 -5.97
N LYS A 27 4.44 -13.79 -6.17
CA LYS A 27 5.60 -14.72 -6.28
C LYS A 27 6.63 -14.28 -7.31
N GLY A 28 6.20 -13.72 -8.43
CA GLY A 28 7.08 -13.27 -9.50
C GLY A 28 7.96 -12.07 -9.12
N TYR A 29 7.64 -11.38 -8.02
CA TYR A 29 8.38 -10.19 -7.58
C TYR A 29 9.45 -10.48 -6.53
N GLY A 30 9.50 -11.69 -5.96
CA GLY A 30 10.42 -12.07 -4.90
C GLY A 30 9.84 -11.88 -3.51
N ASP A 31 10.69 -11.97 -2.49
CA ASP A 31 10.29 -12.02 -1.07
C ASP A 31 10.43 -10.68 -0.33
N GLN A 32 10.99 -9.67 -0.98
CA GLN A 32 11.26 -8.38 -0.36
C GLN A 32 10.17 -7.38 -0.70
N PHE A 33 9.70 -6.66 0.33
CA PHE A 33 8.62 -5.68 0.21
C PHE A 33 9.02 -4.38 0.90
N TYR A 34 8.46 -3.28 0.40
CA TYR A 34 8.50 -2.01 1.10
C TYR A 34 7.10 -1.70 1.60
N VAL A 35 6.93 -1.66 2.93
CA VAL A 35 5.65 -1.33 3.57
C VAL A 35 5.71 0.13 3.99
N THR A 36 4.78 0.94 3.52
CA THR A 36 4.80 2.38 3.75
C THR A 36 3.40 2.97 3.73
N SER A 37 3.31 4.29 3.80
CA SER A 37 2.08 5.07 3.66
C SER A 37 2.40 6.47 3.19
N GLU A 38 1.52 7.04 2.39
CA GLU A 38 1.61 8.44 1.98
C GLU A 38 0.91 9.38 2.96
N THR A 39 -0.10 8.88 3.66
CA THR A 39 -0.97 9.70 4.50
C THR A 39 -1.01 9.29 5.98
N GLY A 40 -0.57 8.07 6.29
CA GLY A 40 -0.75 7.47 7.60
C GLY A 40 -2.13 6.85 7.83
N ASP A 41 -3.06 6.99 6.87
CA ASP A 41 -4.43 6.47 7.02
C ASP A 41 -4.58 5.01 6.58
N SER A 42 -3.70 4.55 5.73
CA SER A 42 -3.68 3.18 5.21
C SER A 42 -2.23 2.72 5.03
N ALA A 43 -2.04 1.42 4.91
CA ALA A 43 -0.73 0.85 4.60
C ALA A 43 -0.66 0.47 3.12
N ARG A 44 0.49 0.69 2.50
CA ARG A 44 0.77 0.22 1.15
C ARG A 44 1.89 -0.80 1.21
N ILE A 45 1.71 -1.90 0.51
CA ILE A 45 2.68 -2.99 0.44
C ILE A 45 3.15 -3.10 -1.00
N TYR A 46 4.37 -2.63 -1.24
CA TYR A 46 4.98 -2.68 -2.57
C TYR A 46 5.95 -3.85 -2.64
N PRO A 47 5.89 -4.66 -3.71
CA PRO A 47 7.06 -5.48 -4.04
C PRO A 47 8.29 -4.58 -4.14
N MET A 48 9.42 -4.99 -3.60
CA MET A 48 10.62 -4.12 -3.59
C MET A 48 11.01 -3.67 -5.00
N LYS A 49 10.88 -4.53 -5.99
CA LYS A 49 11.16 -4.17 -7.38
C LYS A 49 10.29 -3.03 -7.89
N VAL A 50 9.02 -3.02 -7.51
CA VAL A 50 8.08 -1.93 -7.89
C VAL A 50 8.46 -0.63 -7.17
N TRP A 51 8.81 -0.72 -5.88
CA TRP A 51 9.25 0.45 -5.13
C TRP A 51 10.56 1.03 -5.69
N GLU A 52 11.50 0.18 -6.06
CA GLU A 52 12.77 0.60 -6.67
C GLU A 52 12.57 1.32 -8.01
N GLU A 53 11.58 0.92 -8.81
CA GLU A 53 11.22 1.66 -10.03
C GLU A 53 10.74 3.07 -9.72
N LYS A 54 9.96 3.22 -8.65
CA LYS A 54 9.49 4.51 -8.16
C LYS A 54 10.67 5.35 -7.65
N GLU A 55 11.56 4.75 -6.89
CA GLU A 55 12.78 5.41 -6.40
C GLU A 55 13.67 5.88 -7.55
N ALA A 56 13.82 5.06 -8.59
CA ALA A 56 14.61 5.43 -9.77
C ALA A 56 14.05 6.67 -10.45
N LYS A 57 12.72 6.79 -10.56
CA LYS A 57 12.08 7.98 -11.12
C LYS A 57 12.26 9.19 -10.22
N LEU A 58 12.12 9.02 -8.91
CA LEU A 58 12.32 10.09 -7.94
C LEU A 58 13.77 10.59 -7.94
N SER A 59 14.73 9.69 -8.12
CA SER A 59 16.15 10.05 -8.14
C SER A 59 16.53 10.97 -9.27
N ARG A 60 15.74 10.99 -10.36
CA ARG A 60 15.98 11.87 -11.52
C ARG A 60 15.51 13.31 -11.29
N LEU A 61 14.68 13.54 -10.27
CA LEU A 61 14.24 14.86 -9.91
C LEU A 61 15.31 15.59 -9.10
N SER A 62 15.34 16.91 -9.20
CA SER A 62 16.24 17.74 -8.39
C SER A 62 16.05 17.46 -6.91
N SER A 63 17.16 17.44 -6.13
CA SER A 63 17.10 17.33 -4.68
C SER A 63 16.38 18.52 -4.03
N TYR A 64 16.24 19.64 -4.74
CA TYR A 64 15.51 20.82 -4.27
C TYR A 64 14.02 20.78 -4.60
N ASN A 65 13.55 19.75 -5.32
CA ASN A 65 12.12 19.60 -5.64
C ASN A 65 11.34 19.36 -4.35
N LYS A 66 10.44 20.27 -3.99
CA LYS A 66 9.70 20.24 -2.74
C LYS A 66 8.73 19.06 -2.64
N THR A 67 8.09 18.70 -3.75
CA THR A 67 7.18 17.55 -3.80
C THR A 67 7.93 16.26 -3.55
N LYS A 68 9.08 16.09 -4.17
CA LYS A 68 9.98 14.95 -3.94
C LYS A 68 10.38 14.86 -2.47
N GLN A 69 10.83 15.97 -1.87
CA GLN A 69 11.24 16.02 -0.47
C GLN A 69 10.10 15.60 0.46
N LYS A 70 8.90 16.14 0.23
CA LYS A 70 7.72 15.82 1.03
C LYS A 70 7.34 14.36 0.90
N PHE A 71 7.30 13.84 -0.31
CA PHE A 71 6.96 12.43 -0.58
C PHE A 71 7.94 11.49 0.13
N LEU A 72 9.24 11.74 0.01
CA LEU A 72 10.26 10.92 0.67
C LEU A 72 10.18 11.00 2.18
N THR A 73 9.92 12.18 2.74
CA THR A 73 9.77 12.37 4.18
C THR A 73 8.63 11.51 4.73
N TRP A 74 7.45 11.58 4.11
CA TRP A 74 6.29 10.81 4.55
C TRP A 74 6.47 9.32 4.37
N THR A 75 6.93 8.90 3.19
CA THR A 75 7.07 7.47 2.89
C THR A 75 8.22 6.80 3.65
N ASN A 76 9.23 7.56 4.07
CA ASN A 76 10.27 7.05 4.96
C ASN A 76 9.82 7.02 6.42
N TYR A 77 9.07 8.03 6.87
CA TYR A 77 8.56 8.06 8.25
C TYR A 77 7.74 6.81 8.59
N TYR A 78 6.89 6.37 7.68
CA TYR A 78 6.07 5.18 7.84
C TYR A 78 6.69 3.92 7.26
N GLY A 79 7.81 4.04 6.57
CA GLY A 79 8.33 3.00 5.70
C GLY A 79 9.31 2.05 6.36
N GLN A 80 9.27 0.80 5.92
CA GLN A 80 10.27 -0.20 6.29
C GLN A 80 10.35 -1.28 5.21
N ALA A 81 11.59 -1.64 4.86
CA ALA A 81 11.83 -2.81 4.03
C ALA A 81 11.63 -4.06 4.89
N VAL A 82 10.84 -5.00 4.40
CA VAL A 82 10.52 -6.24 5.12
C VAL A 82 10.62 -7.43 4.19
N GLU A 83 10.88 -8.59 4.75
CA GLU A 83 10.84 -9.85 4.03
C GLU A 83 9.57 -10.62 4.42
N ILE A 84 8.89 -11.22 3.44
CA ILE A 84 7.75 -12.07 3.72
C ILE A 84 8.24 -13.35 4.44
N ASP A 85 7.52 -13.77 5.47
CA ASP A 85 7.91 -14.98 6.20
C ASP A 85 7.39 -16.26 5.52
N GLY A 86 7.78 -17.42 6.05
CA GLY A 86 7.40 -18.72 5.49
C GLY A 86 5.92 -19.03 5.53
N GLN A 87 5.13 -18.23 6.26
CA GLN A 87 3.68 -18.37 6.37
C GLN A 87 2.93 -17.30 5.56
N GLY A 88 3.63 -16.55 4.73
CA GLY A 88 3.02 -15.53 3.88
C GLY A 88 2.61 -14.26 4.63
N ARG A 89 3.33 -13.92 5.69
CA ARG A 89 3.03 -12.74 6.51
C ARG A 89 4.09 -11.67 6.32
N VAL A 90 3.66 -10.41 6.32
CA VAL A 90 4.55 -9.25 6.30
C VAL A 90 4.32 -8.41 7.55
N LEU A 91 5.40 -7.85 8.09
CA LEU A 91 5.34 -7.00 9.27
C LEU A 91 4.95 -5.58 8.85
N ILE A 92 3.93 -5.04 9.53
CA ILE A 92 3.58 -3.63 9.40
C ILE A 92 4.42 -2.84 10.42
N PRO A 93 5.16 -1.81 10.02
CA PRO A 93 5.98 -1.05 10.97
C PRO A 93 5.16 -0.47 12.13
N PRO A 94 5.70 -0.46 13.37
CA PRO A 94 4.94 -0.01 14.55
C PRO A 94 4.30 1.38 14.43
N VAL A 95 5.02 2.34 13.86
CA VAL A 95 4.50 3.70 13.66
C VAL A 95 3.27 3.68 12.75
N LEU A 96 3.33 2.90 11.67
CA LEU A 96 2.23 2.77 10.73
C LEU A 96 1.06 1.98 11.33
N ARG A 97 1.34 0.94 12.10
CA ARG A 97 0.29 0.16 12.79
C ARG A 97 -0.59 1.07 13.65
N GLU A 98 0.04 1.96 14.39
CA GLU A 98 -0.68 2.90 15.27
C GLU A 98 -1.46 3.93 14.46
N ALA A 99 -0.81 4.60 13.51
CA ALA A 99 -1.43 5.65 12.72
C ALA A 99 -2.61 5.15 11.88
N ALA A 100 -2.46 4.01 11.24
CA ALA A 100 -3.47 3.45 10.32
C ALA A 100 -4.40 2.43 11.00
N LEU A 101 -4.26 2.20 12.31
CA LEU A 101 -5.01 1.18 13.05
C LEU A 101 -4.92 -0.19 12.38
N MET A 102 -3.71 -0.60 12.04
CA MET A 102 -3.45 -1.90 11.44
C MET A 102 -3.45 -3.00 12.51
N LYS A 103 -4.65 -3.36 12.95
CA LYS A 103 -4.88 -4.42 13.93
C LYS A 103 -6.24 -5.07 13.67
N GLY A 104 -6.34 -6.38 13.89
CA GLY A 104 -7.60 -7.11 13.68
C GLY A 104 -8.00 -7.13 12.21
N ASP A 105 -9.28 -6.90 11.96
CA ASP A 105 -9.84 -6.99 10.61
C ASP A 105 -9.42 -5.83 9.72
N VAL A 106 -8.90 -6.18 8.54
CA VAL A 106 -8.48 -5.23 7.51
C VAL A 106 -9.01 -5.65 6.15
N ASP A 107 -9.05 -4.71 5.23
CA ASP A 107 -9.35 -4.95 3.82
C ASP A 107 -8.08 -4.78 3.01
N VAL A 108 -7.75 -5.78 2.21
CA VAL A 108 -6.58 -5.77 1.33
C VAL A 108 -7.04 -5.54 -0.10
N ASN A 109 -6.69 -4.39 -0.65
CA ASN A 109 -7.10 -3.97 -1.98
C ASN A 109 -5.95 -4.10 -2.99
N GLY A 110 -6.23 -4.70 -4.13
CA GLY A 110 -5.28 -4.74 -5.24
C GLY A 110 -5.23 -3.41 -5.98
N HIS A 111 -4.04 -2.85 -6.11
CA HIS A 111 -3.78 -1.63 -6.88
C HIS A 111 -2.79 -1.92 -8.01
N LEU A 112 -3.08 -2.91 -8.84
CA LEU A 112 -2.32 -3.34 -10.00
C LEU A 112 -0.93 -3.92 -9.64
N THR A 113 -0.02 -3.10 -9.12
CA THR A 113 1.36 -3.49 -8.81
C THR A 113 1.69 -3.50 -7.32
N TYR A 114 0.76 -3.04 -6.49
CA TYR A 114 0.94 -3.05 -5.04
C TYR A 114 -0.40 -3.30 -4.35
N LEU A 115 -0.36 -3.49 -3.04
CA LEU A 115 -1.55 -3.68 -2.20
C LEU A 115 -1.74 -2.45 -1.32
N GLU A 116 -3.00 -2.04 -1.13
CA GLU A 116 -3.37 -1.04 -0.14
C GLU A 116 -4.25 -1.68 0.91
N VAL A 117 -3.88 -1.49 2.19
CA VAL A 117 -4.54 -2.14 3.32
C VAL A 117 -5.19 -1.07 4.20
N TRP A 118 -6.48 -1.24 4.44
CA TRP A 118 -7.27 -0.37 5.30
C TRP A 118 -7.79 -1.14 6.51
N ASN A 119 -7.77 -0.50 7.68
CA ASN A 119 -8.58 -0.96 8.80
C ASN A 119 -10.03 -1.08 8.29
N HIS A 120 -10.70 -2.19 8.59
CA HIS A 120 -12.03 -2.48 8.01
C HIS A 120 -13.05 -1.36 8.24
N ALA A 121 -13.18 -0.86 9.46
CA ALA A 121 -14.11 0.23 9.77
C ALA A 121 -13.77 1.51 9.01
N ARG A 122 -12.48 1.85 8.92
CA ARG A 122 -12.01 3.03 8.17
C ARG A 122 -12.18 2.88 6.65
N SER A 123 -12.11 1.65 6.15
CA SER A 123 -12.35 1.36 4.74
C SER A 123 -13.73 1.83 4.30
N LEU A 124 -14.76 1.52 5.08
CA LEU A 124 -16.13 1.95 4.79
C LEU A 124 -16.28 3.47 4.84
N GLU A 125 -15.66 4.11 5.83
CA GLU A 125 -15.65 5.56 5.94
C GLU A 125 -14.96 6.22 4.75
N ASN A 126 -13.82 5.64 4.33
CA ASN A 126 -13.07 6.14 3.18
C ASN A 126 -13.88 6.08 1.90
N LEU A 127 -14.60 4.99 1.67
CA LEU A 127 -15.49 4.86 0.51
C LEU A 127 -16.59 5.92 0.49
N LYS A 128 -17.16 6.24 1.65
CA LYS A 128 -18.19 7.27 1.78
C LYS A 128 -17.66 8.68 1.54
N LYS A 129 -16.45 8.97 2.00
CA LYS A 129 -15.82 10.29 1.88
C LYS A 129 -15.23 10.55 0.51
N ASN A 130 -14.79 9.50 -0.19
CA ASN A 130 -14.05 9.61 -1.44
C ASN A 130 -14.79 8.87 -2.56
N GLN A 131 -16.05 9.25 -2.80
CA GLN A 131 -16.86 8.66 -3.85
C GLN A 131 -16.34 9.08 -5.23
N ILE A 132 -16.45 8.17 -6.18
CA ILE A 132 -16.18 8.49 -7.59
C ILE A 132 -17.25 9.47 -8.07
N THR A 133 -16.81 10.58 -8.65
CA THR A 133 -17.71 11.61 -9.20
C THR A 133 -17.89 11.44 -10.70
N ASP A 134 -18.92 12.11 -11.26
CA ASP A 134 -19.12 12.14 -12.71
C ASP A 134 -17.91 12.78 -13.41
N GLU A 135 -17.29 13.77 -12.77
CA GLU A 135 -16.09 14.40 -13.29
C GLU A 135 -14.90 13.43 -13.35
N ASP A 136 -14.74 12.60 -12.32
CA ASP A 136 -13.70 11.55 -12.31
C ASP A 136 -13.88 10.58 -13.49
N LEU A 137 -15.14 10.14 -13.72
CA LEU A 137 -15.45 9.25 -14.83
C LEU A 137 -15.21 9.90 -16.19
N LYS A 138 -15.50 11.19 -16.32
CA LYS A 138 -15.22 11.95 -17.52
C LYS A 138 -13.73 12.02 -17.80
N THR A 139 -12.92 12.25 -16.77
CA THR A 139 -11.47 12.26 -16.88
C THR A 139 -10.95 10.93 -17.43
N LEU A 140 -11.48 9.81 -16.91
CA LEU A 140 -11.09 8.48 -17.39
C LEU A 140 -11.50 8.25 -18.84
N ASP A 141 -12.70 8.70 -19.22
CA ASP A 141 -13.20 8.61 -20.60
C ASP A 141 -12.26 9.36 -21.56
N GLU A 142 -11.81 10.55 -21.19
CA GLU A 142 -10.87 11.37 -21.98
C GLU A 142 -9.53 10.66 -22.15
N LEU A 143 -9.14 9.77 -21.20
CA LEU A 143 -7.94 8.95 -21.26
C LEU A 143 -8.16 7.62 -21.98
N GLY A 144 -9.37 7.35 -22.45
CA GLY A 144 -9.71 6.12 -23.16
C GLY A 144 -9.95 4.91 -22.25
N ILE A 145 -10.29 5.16 -20.99
CA ILE A 145 -10.50 4.09 -20.00
C ILE A 145 -11.98 3.83 -19.77
#